data_0a90e5c7a55d7e0881327a818b87c46b
#
_entry.id   0a90e5c7a55d7e0881327a818b87c46b
#
_cell.length_a   1.000
_cell.length_b   1.000
_cell.length_c   1.000
_cell.angle_alpha   90.00
_cell.angle_beta   90.00
_cell.angle_gamma   90.00
#
_symmetry.space_group_name_H-M   'P 1'
#
loop_
_entity.id
_entity.type
_entity.pdbx_description
1 polymer ?
#
loop_
_entity_poly.entity_id
_entity_poly.type
_entity_poly.pdbx_seq_one_letter_code
_entity_poly.pdbx_strand_id
1 'polypeptide(L)'
;MKKQTNKQFAVKFLKLVVAGKIDQAYQKYVNLKGKHHNLFFPKGFSALLKAMKENHEKFPRKKLKIKNVLSDGEMVAVHSHLILNPGEAGMIVVHLFRYKNKKIVEMWDCGQSIPADLLNDDGVF
;
A
#
# COMPACT_ATOMS: atom_id res chain seq x y z
N MET A 1 -15.69 3.73 -23.72
CA MET A 1 -15.30 3.32 -22.38
C MET A 1 -13.88 3.78 -22.06
N LYS A 2 -13.71 4.42 -20.93
CA LYS A 2 -12.39 4.83 -20.48
C LYS A 2 -11.64 3.63 -19.91
N LYS A 3 -10.40 3.43 -20.35
CA LYS A 3 -9.51 2.43 -19.74
C LYS A 3 -9.14 2.88 -18.33
N GLN A 4 -9.09 1.93 -17.39
CA GLN A 4 -8.56 2.21 -16.07
C GLN A 4 -7.05 2.45 -16.14
N THR A 5 -6.58 3.42 -15.37
CA THR A 5 -5.17 3.79 -15.33
C THR A 5 -4.44 3.00 -14.24
N ASN A 6 -3.10 3.00 -14.31
CA ASN A 6 -2.29 2.41 -13.24
C ASN A 6 -2.56 3.08 -11.89
N LYS A 7 -2.85 4.38 -11.87
CA LYS A 7 -3.24 5.07 -10.63
C LYS A 7 -4.50 4.45 -10.02
N GLN A 8 -5.51 4.18 -10.85
CA GLN A 8 -6.74 3.55 -10.38
C GLN A 8 -6.49 2.13 -9.88
N PHE A 9 -5.63 1.38 -10.58
CA PHE A 9 -5.26 0.03 -10.15
C PHE A 9 -4.56 0.06 -8.79
N ALA A 10 -3.65 1.01 -8.57
CA ALA A 10 -2.93 1.14 -7.31
C ALA A 10 -3.88 1.41 -6.15
N VAL A 11 -4.83 2.32 -6.33
CA VAL A 11 -5.84 2.63 -5.32
C VAL A 11 -6.70 1.41 -5.01
N LYS A 12 -7.16 0.71 -6.05
CA LYS A 12 -8.00 -0.49 -5.87
C LYS A 12 -7.24 -1.61 -5.16
N PHE A 13 -5.98 -1.81 -5.53
CA PHE A 13 -5.13 -2.80 -4.87
C PHE A 13 -5.03 -2.54 -3.38
N LEU A 14 -4.66 -1.30 -3.00
CA LEU A 14 -4.50 -0.94 -1.60
C LEU A 14 -5.80 -1.06 -0.82
N LYS A 15 -6.92 -0.65 -1.42
CA LYS A 15 -8.23 -0.78 -0.77
C LYS A 15 -8.60 -2.24 -0.49
N LEU A 16 -8.31 -3.13 -1.43
CA LEU A 16 -8.57 -4.57 -1.24
C LEU A 16 -7.69 -5.14 -0.13
N VAL A 17 -6.41 -4.77 -0.10
CA VAL A 17 -5.48 -5.24 0.94
C VAL A 17 -5.98 -4.80 2.33
N VAL A 18 -6.34 -3.54 2.46
CA VAL A 18 -6.81 -2.99 3.75
C VAL A 18 -8.14 -3.63 4.17
N ALA A 19 -8.99 -3.97 3.21
CA ALA A 19 -10.27 -4.65 3.48
C ALA A 19 -10.09 -6.14 3.84
N GLY A 20 -8.87 -6.66 3.80
CA GLY A 20 -8.60 -8.06 4.10
C GLY A 20 -8.79 -9.01 2.94
N LYS A 21 -9.08 -8.49 1.75
CA LYS A 21 -9.26 -9.29 0.53
C LYS A 21 -7.91 -9.49 -0.16
N ILE A 22 -6.99 -10.10 0.56
CA ILE A 22 -5.57 -10.16 0.18
C ILE A 22 -5.35 -11.03 -1.06
N ASP A 23 -5.91 -12.24 -1.08
CA ASP A 23 -5.76 -13.14 -2.23
C ASP A 23 -6.31 -12.48 -3.50
N GLN A 24 -7.48 -11.88 -3.40
CA GLN A 24 -8.12 -11.19 -4.53
C GLN A 24 -7.25 -10.03 -5.04
N ALA A 25 -6.69 -9.23 -4.12
CA ALA A 25 -5.85 -8.09 -4.46
C ALA A 25 -4.61 -8.54 -5.24
N TYR A 26 -3.92 -9.54 -4.72
CA TYR A 26 -2.67 -10.03 -5.35
C TYR A 26 -2.94 -10.74 -6.65
N GLN A 27 -3.98 -11.59 -6.71
CA GLN A 27 -4.33 -12.31 -7.92
C GLN A 27 -4.68 -11.35 -9.06
N LYS A 28 -5.39 -10.28 -8.74
CA LYS A 28 -5.88 -9.34 -9.77
C LYS A 28 -4.83 -8.33 -10.20
N TYR A 29 -4.01 -7.83 -9.27
CA TYR A 29 -3.17 -6.65 -9.52
C TYR A 29 -1.67 -6.91 -9.45
N VAL A 30 -1.21 -8.07 -9.03
CA VAL A 30 0.22 -8.34 -8.82
C VAL A 30 0.68 -9.51 -9.68
N ASN A 31 1.85 -9.35 -10.31
CA ASN A 31 2.55 -10.46 -10.93
C ASN A 31 3.39 -11.11 -9.85
N LEU A 32 3.04 -12.34 -9.46
CA LEU A 32 3.71 -13.04 -8.34
C LEU A 32 5.18 -13.36 -8.63
N LYS A 33 5.62 -13.27 -9.88
CA LYS A 33 7.03 -13.42 -10.26
C LYS A 33 7.83 -12.13 -10.06
N GLY A 34 7.17 -11.03 -9.72
CA GLY A 34 7.83 -9.77 -9.45
C GLY A 34 8.51 -9.76 -8.08
N LYS A 35 8.89 -8.57 -7.64
CA LYS A 35 9.64 -8.43 -6.39
C LYS A 35 9.18 -7.22 -5.59
N HIS A 36 9.33 -7.32 -4.26
CA HIS A 36 9.11 -6.20 -3.35
C HIS A 36 10.39 -5.88 -2.58
N HIS A 37 10.47 -4.67 -2.08
CA HIS A 37 11.63 -4.18 -1.32
C HIS A 37 11.27 -3.81 0.11
N ASN A 38 10.21 -4.41 0.68
CA ASN A 38 9.88 -4.18 2.07
C ASN A 38 10.95 -4.81 2.96
N LEU A 39 11.51 -4.00 3.87
CA LEU A 39 12.68 -4.37 4.67
C LEU A 39 12.37 -5.41 5.75
N PHE A 40 11.11 -5.61 6.10
CA PHE A 40 10.71 -6.42 7.25
C PHE A 40 10.21 -7.81 6.88
N PHE A 41 10.11 -8.12 5.59
CA PHE A 41 9.57 -9.40 5.12
C PHE A 41 10.52 -10.09 4.15
N PRO A 42 10.47 -11.44 4.09
CA PRO A 42 11.30 -12.19 3.13
C PRO A 42 10.97 -11.80 1.69
N LYS A 43 11.88 -12.10 0.78
CA LYS A 43 11.72 -11.77 -0.64
C LYS A 43 10.52 -12.47 -1.25
N GLY A 44 9.96 -11.84 -2.29
CA GLY A 44 8.90 -12.40 -3.12
C GLY A 44 7.51 -11.99 -2.69
N PHE A 45 6.63 -11.87 -3.67
CA PHE A 45 5.24 -11.47 -3.40
C PHE A 45 4.44 -12.53 -2.65
N SER A 46 4.81 -13.81 -2.78
CA SER A 46 4.14 -14.86 -2.00
C SER A 46 4.36 -14.67 -0.51
N ALA A 47 5.58 -14.31 -0.11
CA ALA A 47 5.90 -14.02 1.28
C ALA A 47 5.15 -12.77 1.76
N LEU A 48 5.10 -11.73 0.93
CA LEU A 48 4.40 -10.50 1.28
C LEU A 48 2.89 -10.72 1.40
N LEU A 49 2.32 -11.49 0.50
CA LEU A 49 0.90 -11.87 0.55
C LEU A 49 0.57 -12.55 1.87
N LYS A 50 1.39 -13.53 2.27
CA LYS A 50 1.21 -14.23 3.54
C LYS A 50 1.30 -13.26 4.72
N ALA A 51 2.29 -12.37 4.68
CA ALA A 51 2.47 -11.37 5.73
C ALA A 51 1.26 -10.42 5.83
N MET A 52 0.68 -10.03 4.70
CA MET A 52 -0.49 -9.16 4.71
C MET A 52 -1.73 -9.87 5.27
N LYS A 53 -1.88 -11.18 5.02
CA LYS A 53 -2.96 -11.95 5.66
C LYS A 53 -2.80 -11.98 7.17
N GLU A 54 -1.59 -12.23 7.66
CA GLU A 54 -1.29 -12.23 9.10
C GLU A 54 -1.52 -10.84 9.70
N ASN A 55 -1.11 -9.80 9.00
CA ASN A 55 -1.32 -8.42 9.42
C ASN A 55 -2.82 -8.10 9.54
N HIS A 56 -3.62 -8.57 8.60
CA HIS A 56 -5.07 -8.35 8.65
C HIS A 56 -5.71 -9.06 9.84
N GLU A 57 -5.26 -10.27 10.17
CA GLU A 57 -5.74 -10.97 11.37
C GLU A 57 -5.42 -10.21 12.64
N LYS A 58 -4.21 -9.62 12.69
CA LYS A 58 -3.75 -8.86 13.85
C LYS A 58 -4.42 -7.48 13.95
N PHE A 59 -4.66 -6.83 12.81
CA PHE A 59 -5.22 -5.48 12.74
C PHE A 59 -6.43 -5.44 11.80
N PRO A 60 -7.55 -6.12 12.16
CA PRO A 60 -8.70 -6.22 11.25
C PRO A 60 -9.45 -4.91 11.06
N ARG A 61 -9.21 -3.90 11.91
CA ARG A 61 -9.90 -2.62 11.88
C ARG A 61 -9.02 -1.49 11.33
N LYS A 62 -7.91 -1.84 10.68
CA LYS A 62 -7.02 -0.82 10.11
C LYS A 62 -7.73 0.00 9.04
N LYS A 63 -7.29 1.24 8.90
CA LYS A 63 -7.81 2.18 7.89
C LYS A 63 -6.66 2.75 7.09
N LEU A 64 -6.91 2.99 5.81
CA LEU A 64 -5.97 3.67 4.93
C LEU A 64 -6.70 4.83 4.28
N LYS A 65 -6.17 6.04 4.51
CA LYS A 65 -6.69 7.25 3.86
C LYS A 65 -5.68 7.68 2.81
N ILE A 66 -6.05 7.57 1.55
CA ILE A 66 -5.17 7.94 0.44
C ILE A 66 -5.21 9.47 0.30
N LYS A 67 -4.03 10.09 0.34
CA LYS A 67 -3.89 11.54 0.28
C LYS A 67 -3.49 12.02 -1.10
N ASN A 68 -2.51 11.38 -1.73
CA ASN A 68 -2.03 11.75 -3.05
C ASN A 68 -1.70 10.52 -3.86
N VAL A 69 -1.99 10.58 -5.16
CA VAL A 69 -1.61 9.53 -6.12
C VAL A 69 -0.97 10.22 -7.31
N LEU A 70 0.27 9.85 -7.60
CA LEU A 70 1.04 10.42 -8.69
C LEU A 70 1.52 9.30 -9.60
N SER A 71 1.62 9.58 -10.89
CA SER A 71 2.16 8.59 -11.81
C SER A 71 3.13 9.25 -12.79
N ASP A 72 4.15 8.48 -13.19
CA ASP A 72 5.12 8.86 -14.18
C ASP A 72 5.52 7.60 -14.94
N GLY A 73 5.07 7.48 -16.20
CA GLY A 73 5.28 6.28 -16.99
C GLY A 73 4.69 5.04 -16.32
N GLU A 74 5.53 4.04 -16.11
CA GLU A 74 5.14 2.77 -15.46
C GLU A 74 5.04 2.86 -13.93
N MET A 75 5.45 3.98 -13.35
CA MET A 75 5.54 4.14 -11.90
C MET A 75 4.33 4.87 -11.34
N VAL A 76 3.86 4.40 -10.18
CA VAL A 76 2.81 5.07 -9.41
C VAL A 76 3.28 5.23 -7.98
N ALA A 77 3.13 6.43 -7.43
CA ALA A 77 3.38 6.72 -6.01
C ALA A 77 2.05 6.98 -5.32
N VAL A 78 1.83 6.35 -4.17
CA VAL A 78 0.63 6.55 -3.35
C VAL A 78 1.06 6.98 -1.96
N HIS A 79 0.65 8.18 -1.57
CA HIS A 79 0.92 8.79 -0.28
C HIS A 79 -0.33 8.66 0.58
N SER A 80 -0.22 8.01 1.73
CA SER A 80 -1.38 7.61 2.53
C SER A 80 -1.16 7.79 4.02
N HIS A 81 -2.27 7.85 4.75
CA HIS A 81 -2.32 7.78 6.20
C HIS A 81 -2.82 6.39 6.60
N LEU A 82 -1.98 5.61 7.24
CA LEU A 82 -2.33 4.26 7.71
C LEU A 82 -2.56 4.29 9.21
N ILE A 83 -3.71 3.81 9.64
CA ILE A 83 -4.07 3.68 11.06
C ILE A 83 -4.34 2.20 11.31
N LEU A 84 -3.50 1.54 12.11
CA LEU A 84 -3.64 0.11 12.39
C LEU A 84 -4.78 -0.17 13.36
N ASN A 85 -4.90 0.63 14.40
CA ASN A 85 -5.98 0.49 15.39
C ASN A 85 -6.72 1.83 15.52
N PRO A 86 -8.06 1.79 15.62
CA PRO A 86 -8.83 3.03 15.82
C PRO A 86 -8.34 3.82 17.03
N GLY A 87 -8.27 5.14 16.88
CA GLY A 87 -7.82 6.03 17.95
C GLY A 87 -6.32 6.30 17.97
N GLU A 88 -5.52 5.54 17.23
CA GLU A 88 -4.09 5.81 17.11
C GLU A 88 -3.82 6.93 16.10
N ALA A 89 -2.69 7.64 16.29
CA ALA A 89 -2.27 8.65 15.32
C ALA A 89 -1.89 8.04 13.96
N GLY A 90 -1.36 6.83 13.98
CA GLY A 90 -1.01 6.10 12.78
C GLY A 90 0.34 6.49 12.21
N MET A 91 0.47 6.30 10.91
CA MET A 91 1.74 6.54 10.21
C MET A 91 1.50 7.06 8.80
N ILE A 92 2.50 7.77 8.29
CA ILE A 92 2.57 8.15 6.89
C ILE A 92 3.21 6.99 6.13
N VAL A 93 2.61 6.55 5.04
CA VAL A 93 3.16 5.49 4.20
C VAL A 93 3.18 5.94 2.75
N VAL A 94 4.31 5.71 2.08
CA VAL A 94 4.41 5.90 0.64
C VAL A 94 4.68 4.55 0.01
N HIS A 95 3.80 4.16 -0.91
CA HIS A 95 4.01 2.99 -1.76
C HIS A 95 4.44 3.44 -3.14
N LEU A 96 5.43 2.76 -3.69
CA LEU A 96 5.82 2.91 -5.10
C LEU A 96 5.56 1.58 -5.78
N PHE A 97 4.85 1.65 -6.91
CA PHE A 97 4.54 0.47 -7.72
C PHE A 97 5.06 0.68 -9.13
N ARG A 98 5.74 -0.34 -9.65
CA ARG A 98 6.08 -0.37 -11.08
C ARG A 98 5.17 -1.38 -11.76
N TYR A 99 4.55 -0.95 -12.86
CA TYR A 99 3.55 -1.73 -13.59
C TYR A 99 4.09 -2.24 -14.92
N LYS A 100 3.72 -3.47 -15.28
CA LYS A 100 3.82 -4.01 -16.63
C LYS A 100 2.56 -4.82 -16.92
N ASN A 101 1.97 -4.59 -18.09
CA ASN A 101 0.76 -5.30 -18.51
C ASN A 101 -0.33 -5.27 -17.44
N LYS A 102 -0.56 -4.09 -16.86
CA LYS A 102 -1.61 -3.85 -15.84
C LYS A 102 -1.40 -4.58 -14.53
N LYS A 103 -0.17 -5.09 -14.30
CA LYS A 103 0.18 -5.80 -13.07
C LYS A 103 1.37 -5.14 -12.40
N ILE A 104 1.36 -5.12 -11.07
CA ILE A 104 2.51 -4.69 -10.28
C ILE A 104 3.61 -5.73 -10.43
N VAL A 105 4.78 -5.30 -10.89
CA VAL A 105 5.95 -6.17 -11.03
C VAL A 105 7.05 -5.83 -10.03
N GLU A 106 6.98 -4.65 -9.44
CA GLU A 106 7.94 -4.24 -8.42
C GLU A 106 7.28 -3.25 -7.46
N MET A 107 7.58 -3.38 -6.17
CA MET A 107 6.96 -2.58 -5.12
C MET A 107 8.00 -2.14 -4.10
N TRP A 108 7.93 -0.88 -3.71
CA TRP A 108 8.67 -0.32 -2.58
C TRP A 108 7.67 0.31 -1.62
N ASP A 109 8.01 0.33 -0.35
CA ASP A 109 7.25 1.13 0.60
C ASP A 109 8.21 1.72 1.64
N CYS A 110 7.81 2.86 2.17
CA CYS A 110 8.50 3.48 3.28
C CYS A 110 7.46 4.19 4.15
N GLY A 111 7.73 4.23 5.44
CA GLY A 111 6.78 4.79 6.37
C GLY A 111 7.45 5.52 7.51
N GLN A 112 6.66 6.36 8.16
CA GLN A 112 7.09 7.17 9.28
C GLN A 112 5.94 7.24 10.28
N SER A 113 6.19 6.85 11.53
CA SER A 113 5.18 6.95 12.59
C SER A 113 4.93 8.41 12.95
N ILE A 114 3.68 8.75 13.17
CA ILE A 114 3.28 10.11 13.57
C ILE A 114 3.51 10.22 15.08
N PRO A 115 4.35 11.16 15.54
CA PRO A 115 4.62 11.30 16.97
C PRO A 115 3.43 11.90 17.70
N ALA A 116 3.34 11.62 19.02
CA ALA A 116 2.30 12.20 19.88
C ALA A 116 2.45 13.72 19.95
N ASP A 117 3.68 14.21 20.01
CA ASP A 117 3.98 15.65 20.08
C ASP A 117 4.48 16.13 18.73
N LEU A 118 3.55 16.59 17.91
CA LEU A 118 3.87 17.10 16.58
C LEU A 118 4.41 18.52 16.68
N LEU A 119 5.66 18.72 16.27
CA LEU A 119 6.32 20.03 16.35
C LEU A 119 5.91 20.97 15.22
N ASN A 120 5.51 20.42 14.07
CA ASN A 120 5.15 21.22 12.90
C ASN A 120 3.67 21.54 12.92
N ASP A 121 3.36 22.85 13.00
CA ASP A 121 1.98 23.33 13.08
C ASP A 121 1.21 23.23 11.75
N ASP A 122 1.91 22.98 10.64
CA ASP A 122 1.24 22.81 9.33
C ASP A 122 0.53 21.47 9.21
N GLY A 123 0.72 20.57 10.18
CA GLY A 123 0.12 19.25 10.21
C GLY A 123 0.95 18.20 9.49
N VAL A 124 0.35 17.00 9.33
CA VAL A 124 1.05 15.84 8.80
C VAL A 124 0.84 15.68 7.28
N PHE A 125 -0.30 16.12 6.78
CA PHE A 125 -0.69 15.92 5.37
C PHE A 125 -1.10 17.21 4.67
#